data_5ec4a7800b7b4a5c0effcc3ac05922b9
#
_entry.id   5ec4a7800b7b4a5c0effcc3ac05922b9
#
_cell.length_a   1.000
_cell.length_b   1.000
_cell.length_c   1.000
_cell.angle_alpha   90.00
_cell.angle_beta   90.00
_cell.angle_gamma   90.00
#
_symmetry.space_group_name_H-M   'P 1'
#
loop_
_entity.id
_entity.type
_entity.pdbx_description
1 polymer ?
#
loop_
_entity_poly.entity_id
_entity_poly.type
_entity_poly.pdbx_seq_one_letter_code
_entity_poly.pdbx_strand_id
1 'polypeptide(L)'
;MTGTPAMTDAIDRARILQLVPHQGDMCLWDAVDAWDGDSIRLRTATHRDPAHPLRSGDRLRALHLCEYGAQAMAVHGGLRAAASGGAAAPGMLVALRGVELHVERIDTLTGDLECEARVLVEGEGSQQYGFRITHAGTLLAEGRAAVMLRPAP
;
A
#
# COMPACT_ATOMS: atom_id res chain seq x y z
N MET A 1 27.95 -10.72 2.88
CA MET A 1 27.20 -10.41 3.08
C MET A 1 26.35 -10.44 2.45
N THR A 2 25.87 -10.61 2.46
CA THR A 2 25.13 -10.40 1.97
C THR A 2 24.22 -9.99 2.07
N GLY A 3 24.09 -9.78 1.87
CA GLY A 3 23.37 -9.02 2.23
C GLY A 3 22.20 -8.61 1.71
N THR A 4 21.37 -8.66 2.43
CA THR A 4 20.20 -8.03 2.39
C THR A 4 20.39 -6.69 2.05
N PRO A 5 19.86 -6.26 1.06
CA PRO A 5 19.76 -4.90 0.83
C PRO A 5 19.06 -4.34 1.96
N ALA A 6 19.82 -3.71 2.61
CA ALA A 6 19.34 -2.93 3.58
C ALA A 6 18.27 -2.13 3.05
N MET A 7 17.41 -1.91 3.82
CA MET A 7 16.55 -0.96 3.68
C MET A 7 17.21 0.24 3.51
N THR A 8 17.04 0.65 2.44
CA THR A 8 17.51 1.90 2.07
C THR A 8 16.85 2.98 2.85
N ASP A 9 17.26 4.16 2.66
CA ASP A 9 16.69 5.33 3.28
C ASP A 9 15.19 5.37 3.11
N ALA A 10 14.53 5.89 4.08
CA ALA A 10 13.09 6.09 4.06
C ALA A 10 12.71 6.86 2.80
N ILE A 11 11.65 6.45 2.16
CA ILE A 11 11.16 7.05 0.93
C ILE A 11 9.98 7.92 1.28
N ASP A 12 10.02 9.17 0.84
CA ASP A 12 9.01 10.14 1.16
C ASP A 12 7.86 10.15 0.14
N ARG A 13 6.85 10.96 0.44
CA ARG A 13 5.66 11.07 -0.39
C ARG A 13 5.99 11.54 -1.81
N ALA A 14 6.95 12.44 -1.97
CA ALA A 14 7.33 12.95 -3.29
C ALA A 14 7.80 11.80 -4.18
N ARG A 15 8.57 10.88 -3.63
CA ARG A 15 9.03 9.71 -4.38
C ARG A 15 7.89 8.73 -4.64
N ILE A 16 7.00 8.53 -3.67
CA ILE A 16 5.84 7.67 -3.85
C ILE A 16 4.99 8.16 -5.03
N LEU A 17 4.76 9.46 -5.12
CA LEU A 17 3.98 10.05 -6.20
C LEU A 17 4.57 9.78 -7.59
N GLN A 18 5.89 9.57 -7.66
CA GLN A 18 6.55 9.20 -8.92
C GLN A 18 6.37 7.74 -9.29
N LEU A 19 6.02 6.90 -8.30
CA LEU A 19 5.97 5.44 -8.48
C LEU A 19 4.57 4.92 -8.77
N VAL A 20 3.54 5.67 -8.43
CA VAL A 20 2.16 5.18 -8.49
C VAL A 20 1.31 6.09 -9.40
N PRO A 21 0.23 5.55 -9.96
CA PRO A 21 -0.69 6.37 -10.74
C PRO A 21 -1.57 7.29 -9.88
N HIS A 22 -1.69 7.02 -8.59
CA HIS A 22 -2.53 7.79 -7.67
C HIS A 22 -1.84 9.11 -7.34
N GLN A 23 -2.45 10.22 -7.72
CA GLN A 23 -1.85 11.54 -7.59
C GLN A 23 -2.64 12.42 -6.64
N GLY A 24 -1.98 13.47 -6.11
CA GLY A 24 -2.62 14.40 -5.20
C GLY A 24 -3.17 13.71 -3.96
N ASP A 25 -4.36 14.09 -3.57
CA ASP A 25 -5.00 13.55 -2.37
C ASP A 25 -5.38 12.07 -2.50
N MET A 26 -5.40 11.52 -3.72
CA MET A 26 -5.65 10.11 -3.91
C MET A 26 -4.41 9.25 -3.63
N CYS A 27 -3.24 9.84 -3.43
CA CYS A 27 -2.07 9.11 -2.96
C CYS A 27 -2.17 9.00 -1.43
N LEU A 28 -2.43 7.83 -0.94
CA LEU A 28 -2.80 7.64 0.47
C LEU A 28 -1.61 7.43 1.42
N TRP A 29 -0.46 7.02 0.91
CA TRP A 29 0.70 6.74 1.77
C TRP A 29 1.66 7.92 1.82
N ASP A 30 2.20 8.20 3.01
CA ASP A 30 3.11 9.32 3.22
C ASP A 30 4.58 8.92 3.13
N ALA A 31 4.91 7.70 3.52
CA ALA A 31 6.30 7.27 3.54
C ALA A 31 6.42 5.75 3.48
N VAL A 32 7.54 5.31 2.92
CA VAL A 32 7.97 3.91 3.00
C VAL A 32 9.07 3.86 4.05
N ASP A 33 8.85 3.07 5.08
CA ASP A 33 9.85 2.92 6.15
C ASP A 33 10.89 1.87 5.80
N ALA A 34 10.48 0.84 5.05
CA ALA A 34 11.36 -0.27 4.72
C ALA A 34 10.76 -1.07 3.57
N TRP A 35 11.60 -1.64 2.72
CA TRP A 35 11.12 -2.56 1.68
C TRP A 35 12.25 -3.46 1.20
N ASP A 36 11.85 -4.61 0.65
CA ASP A 36 12.76 -5.49 -0.08
C ASP A 36 11.98 -6.12 -1.24
N GLY A 37 12.55 -7.13 -1.90
CA GLY A 37 11.88 -7.75 -3.06
C GLY A 37 10.56 -8.42 -2.71
N ASP A 38 10.34 -8.78 -1.46
CA ASP A 38 9.17 -9.56 -1.04
C ASP A 38 8.16 -8.77 -0.22
N SER A 39 8.55 -7.64 0.35
CA SER A 39 7.66 -6.92 1.26
C SER A 39 7.95 -5.43 1.32
N ILE A 40 7.00 -4.71 1.88
CA ILE A 40 7.10 -3.26 2.07
C ILE A 40 6.41 -2.89 3.37
N ARG A 41 6.94 -1.87 4.05
CA ARG A 41 6.32 -1.27 5.23
C ARG A 41 6.17 0.22 5.00
N LEU A 42 4.96 0.71 5.24
CA LEU A 42 4.62 2.10 4.97
C LEU A 42 3.90 2.70 6.17
N ARG A 43 3.83 4.02 6.19
CA ARG A 43 3.03 4.75 7.19
C ARG A 43 2.37 5.96 6.56
N THR A 44 1.31 6.41 7.19
CA THR A 44 0.57 7.57 6.74
C THR A 44 -0.27 8.18 7.85
N ALA A 45 -0.50 9.48 7.75
CA ALA A 45 -1.47 10.20 8.56
C ALA A 45 -2.64 10.74 7.71
N THR A 46 -2.75 10.34 6.45
CA THR A 46 -3.78 10.87 5.55
C THR A 46 -5.20 10.57 6.00
N HIS A 47 -5.39 9.52 6.80
CA HIS A 47 -6.73 9.17 7.33
C HIS A 47 -7.30 10.28 8.21
N ARG A 48 -6.46 11.17 8.69
CA ARG A 48 -6.87 12.28 9.56
C ARG A 48 -7.17 13.56 8.79
N ASP A 49 -6.85 13.61 7.51
CA ASP A 49 -7.05 14.80 6.71
C ASP A 49 -8.55 15.02 6.45
N PRO A 50 -9.13 16.17 6.87
CA PRO A 50 -10.53 16.45 6.60
C PRO A 50 -10.87 16.49 5.10
N ALA A 51 -9.88 16.75 4.26
CA ALA A 51 -10.06 16.81 2.81
C ALA A 51 -9.86 15.46 2.12
N HIS A 52 -9.75 14.38 2.89
CA HIS A 52 -9.53 13.04 2.33
C HIS A 52 -10.63 12.71 1.32
N PRO A 53 -10.27 12.33 0.08
CA PRO A 53 -11.26 12.16 -0.97
C PRO A 53 -12.26 11.01 -0.75
N LEU A 54 -11.91 10.07 0.13
CA LEU A 54 -12.79 8.93 0.41
C LEU A 54 -13.69 9.16 1.61
N ARG A 55 -13.59 10.32 2.27
CA ARG A 55 -14.49 10.63 3.39
C ARG A 55 -15.92 10.78 2.91
N SER A 56 -16.83 10.29 3.73
CA SER A 56 -18.25 10.53 3.57
C SER A 56 -18.70 11.34 4.79
N GLY A 57 -19.02 12.61 4.56
CA GLY A 57 -19.23 13.55 5.66
C GLY A 57 -17.94 13.68 6.44
N ASP A 58 -18.01 13.55 7.75
CA ASP A 58 -16.85 13.66 8.62
C ASP A 58 -16.16 12.31 8.86
N ARG A 59 -16.57 11.25 8.15
CA ARG A 59 -16.16 9.91 8.49
C ARG A 59 -15.36 9.26 7.37
N LEU A 60 -14.32 8.52 7.76
CA LEU A 60 -13.61 7.64 6.86
C LEU A 60 -13.78 6.22 7.40
N ARG A 61 -14.52 5.40 6.66
CA ARG A 61 -14.86 4.06 7.10
C ARG A 61 -13.71 3.09 6.90
N ALA A 62 -13.66 2.07 7.73
CA ALA A 62 -12.61 1.06 7.67
C ALA A 62 -12.55 0.33 6.33
N LEU A 63 -13.65 0.25 5.59
CA LEU A 63 -13.67 -0.36 4.27
C LEU A 63 -12.60 0.24 3.35
N HIS A 64 -12.31 1.54 3.50
CA HIS A 64 -11.31 2.21 2.67
C HIS A 64 -9.87 1.77 2.98
N LEU A 65 -9.66 1.01 4.05
CA LEU A 65 -8.36 0.38 4.29
C LEU A 65 -7.99 -0.60 3.18
N CYS A 66 -8.97 -1.10 2.45
CA CYS A 66 -8.70 -1.94 1.27
C CYS A 66 -8.00 -1.13 0.17
N GLU A 67 -8.36 0.14 0.02
CA GLU A 67 -7.68 1.02 -0.93
C GLU A 67 -6.25 1.31 -0.47
N TYR A 68 -6.06 1.54 0.84
CA TYR A 68 -4.71 1.69 1.40
C TYR A 68 -3.85 0.46 1.10
N GLY A 69 -4.42 -0.74 1.31
CA GLY A 69 -3.70 -1.98 1.02
C GLY A 69 -3.34 -2.12 -0.45
N ALA A 70 -4.28 -1.80 -1.35
CA ALA A 70 -4.03 -1.87 -2.78
C ALA A 70 -2.93 -0.88 -3.21
N GLN A 71 -2.93 0.32 -2.65
CA GLN A 71 -1.89 1.29 -2.97
C GLN A 71 -0.53 0.88 -2.41
N ALA A 72 -0.49 0.21 -1.26
CA ALA A 72 0.77 -0.30 -0.73
C ALA A 72 1.42 -1.28 -1.72
N MET A 73 0.62 -2.13 -2.34
CA MET A 73 1.11 -3.05 -3.36
C MET A 73 1.62 -2.30 -4.58
N ALA A 74 0.93 -1.24 -4.99
CA ALA A 74 1.35 -0.44 -6.13
C ALA A 74 2.70 0.24 -5.87
N VAL A 75 2.90 0.76 -4.66
CA VAL A 75 4.18 1.37 -4.28
C VAL A 75 5.29 0.32 -4.35
N HIS A 76 5.04 -0.87 -3.80
CA HIS A 76 6.02 -1.95 -3.81
C HIS A 76 6.40 -2.35 -5.25
N GLY A 77 5.39 -2.50 -6.10
CA GLY A 77 5.62 -2.82 -7.50
C GLY A 77 6.44 -1.75 -8.22
N GLY A 78 6.16 -0.48 -7.93
CA GLY A 78 6.92 0.63 -8.48
C GLY A 78 8.37 0.62 -8.05
N LEU A 79 8.63 0.35 -6.75
CA LEU A 79 10.00 0.27 -6.24
C LEU A 79 10.76 -0.90 -6.84
N ARG A 80 10.13 -2.06 -6.96
CA ARG A 80 10.76 -3.24 -7.57
C ARG A 80 11.12 -2.97 -9.03
N ALA A 81 10.21 -2.35 -9.78
CA ALA A 81 10.45 -2.04 -11.17
C ALA A 81 11.58 -1.02 -11.32
N ALA A 82 11.60 0.02 -10.51
CA ALA A 82 12.65 1.03 -10.54
C ALA A 82 14.03 0.42 -10.22
N ALA A 83 14.07 -0.51 -9.28
CA ALA A 83 15.31 -1.21 -8.93
C ALA A 83 15.84 -2.07 -10.09
N SER A 84 14.95 -2.51 -10.98
CA SER A 84 15.31 -3.29 -12.16
C SER A 84 15.53 -2.40 -13.39
N GLY A 85 15.50 -1.08 -13.22
CA GLY A 85 15.75 -0.14 -14.32
C GLY A 85 14.56 0.15 -15.20
N GLY A 86 13.36 -0.19 -14.77
CA GLY A 86 12.15 0.02 -15.56
C GLY A 86 11.03 0.70 -14.79
N ALA A 87 9.86 0.69 -15.38
CA ALA A 87 8.62 1.15 -14.74
C ALA A 87 7.73 -0.06 -14.50
N ALA A 88 6.89 0.03 -13.47
CA ALA A 88 5.95 -1.04 -13.19
C ALA A 88 4.96 -1.18 -14.33
N ALA A 89 4.63 -2.42 -14.68
CA ALA A 89 3.55 -2.67 -15.61
C ALA A 89 2.24 -2.21 -14.97
N PRO A 90 1.32 -1.64 -15.74
CA PRO A 90 0.02 -1.29 -15.20
C PRO A 90 -0.66 -2.51 -14.60
N GLY A 91 -1.18 -2.37 -13.40
CA GLY A 91 -1.86 -3.45 -12.71
C GLY A 91 -3.32 -3.14 -12.48
N MET A 92 -4.13 -4.18 -12.39
CA MET A 92 -5.52 -4.06 -12.06
C MET A 92 -5.85 -5.00 -10.92
N LEU A 93 -6.43 -4.43 -9.86
CA LEU A 93 -6.93 -5.25 -8.76
C LEU A 93 -8.15 -6.03 -9.26
N VAL A 94 -8.07 -7.35 -9.17
CA VAL A 94 -9.15 -8.20 -9.69
C VAL A 94 -9.88 -8.95 -8.58
N ALA A 95 -9.30 -9.08 -7.40
CA ALA A 95 -9.97 -9.76 -6.30
C ALA A 95 -9.40 -9.35 -4.96
N LEU A 96 -10.28 -9.29 -3.96
CA LEU A 96 -9.90 -9.22 -2.56
C LEU A 96 -10.47 -10.46 -1.89
N ARG A 97 -9.69 -11.08 -1.02
CA ARG A 97 -10.10 -12.30 -0.32
C ARG A 97 -9.71 -12.23 1.14
N GLY A 98 -10.54 -12.83 1.98
CA GLY A 98 -10.24 -12.94 3.39
C GLY A 98 -10.05 -11.59 4.08
N VAL A 99 -10.77 -10.57 3.61
CA VAL A 99 -10.68 -9.25 4.22
C VAL A 99 -11.39 -9.26 5.55
N GLU A 100 -10.66 -8.85 6.59
CA GLU A 100 -11.23 -8.68 7.93
C GLU A 100 -10.99 -7.26 8.37
N LEU A 101 -12.06 -6.61 8.81
CA LEU A 101 -12.01 -5.24 9.31
C LEU A 101 -12.38 -5.29 10.80
N HIS A 102 -11.47 -4.78 11.64
CA HIS A 102 -11.62 -4.88 13.09
C HIS A 102 -12.02 -3.55 13.73
N VAL A 103 -12.37 -2.57 12.92
CA VAL A 103 -12.77 -1.23 13.37
C VAL A 103 -13.82 -0.72 12.40
N GLU A 104 -14.68 0.20 12.84
CA GLU A 104 -15.71 0.74 11.95
C GLU A 104 -15.24 1.94 11.15
N ARG A 105 -14.42 2.80 11.76
CA ARG A 105 -13.95 4.03 11.13
C ARG A 105 -12.53 4.32 11.61
N ILE A 106 -11.79 5.07 10.81
CA ILE A 106 -10.37 5.33 11.08
C ILE A 106 -10.04 6.82 11.23
N ASP A 107 -10.97 7.71 10.87
CA ASP A 107 -10.70 9.15 10.89
C ASP A 107 -10.45 9.69 12.29
N THR A 108 -10.88 8.98 13.33
CA THR A 108 -10.69 9.40 14.71
C THR A 108 -9.39 8.88 15.34
N LEU A 109 -8.66 8.04 14.64
CA LEU A 109 -7.43 7.45 15.18
C LEU A 109 -6.29 8.46 15.12
N THR A 110 -5.67 8.72 16.26
CA THR A 110 -4.54 9.65 16.34
C THR A 110 -3.25 8.97 15.92
N GLY A 111 -2.29 9.74 15.42
CA GLY A 111 -1.02 9.16 14.99
C GLY A 111 -1.14 8.50 13.63
N ASP A 112 -0.14 7.72 13.29
CA ASP A 112 -0.03 7.13 11.96
C ASP A 112 -0.69 5.77 11.87
N LEU A 113 -1.17 5.45 10.67
CA LEU A 113 -1.45 4.08 10.26
C LEU A 113 -0.18 3.48 9.68
N GLU A 114 0.01 2.20 9.92
CA GLU A 114 1.14 1.44 9.37
C GLU A 114 0.61 0.28 8.56
N CYS A 115 1.32 -0.07 7.49
CA CYS A 115 0.96 -1.21 6.66
C CYS A 115 2.18 -2.06 6.40
N GLU A 116 1.98 -3.37 6.43
CA GLU A 116 2.93 -4.31 5.86
C GLU A 116 2.22 -5.02 4.71
N ALA A 117 2.82 -5.02 3.54
CA ALA A 117 2.33 -5.79 2.40
C ALA A 117 3.42 -6.76 1.95
N ARG A 118 3.04 -7.97 1.62
CA ARG A 118 3.98 -9.03 1.29
C ARG A 118 3.49 -9.80 0.07
N VAL A 119 4.41 -10.08 -0.86
CA VAL A 119 4.13 -10.94 -2.00
C VAL A 119 3.92 -12.36 -1.49
N LEU A 120 2.79 -12.95 -1.80
CA LEU A 120 2.46 -14.34 -1.44
C LEU A 120 2.70 -15.29 -2.60
N VAL A 121 2.27 -14.90 -3.79
CA VAL A 121 2.43 -15.70 -5.00
C VAL A 121 2.72 -14.76 -6.15
N GLU A 122 3.69 -15.13 -6.96
CA GLU A 122 4.03 -14.36 -8.13
C GLU A 122 4.03 -15.29 -9.34
N GLY A 123 3.20 -14.99 -10.31
CA GLY A 123 3.10 -15.74 -11.54
C GLY A 123 3.31 -14.83 -12.73
N GLU A 124 3.28 -15.43 -13.91
CA GLU A 124 3.41 -14.68 -15.13
C GLU A 124 2.16 -13.81 -15.30
N GLY A 125 2.31 -12.51 -15.28
CA GLY A 125 1.22 -11.58 -15.46
C GLY A 125 0.27 -11.44 -14.28
N SER A 126 0.61 -12.00 -13.12
CA SER A 126 -0.25 -11.85 -11.93
C SER A 126 0.56 -11.89 -10.65
N GLN A 127 0.01 -11.27 -9.60
CA GLN A 127 0.61 -11.28 -8.27
C GLN A 127 -0.49 -11.38 -7.23
N GLN A 128 -0.17 -12.05 -6.12
CA GLN A 128 -1.02 -12.04 -4.94
C GLN A 128 -0.21 -11.48 -3.78
N TYR A 129 -0.82 -10.55 -3.07
CA TYR A 129 -0.24 -9.94 -1.88
C TYR A 129 -1.11 -10.22 -0.67
N GLY A 130 -0.47 -10.30 0.49
CA GLY A 130 -1.17 -10.14 1.75
C GLY A 130 -0.88 -8.75 2.29
N PHE A 131 -1.85 -8.11 2.96
CA PHE A 131 -1.61 -6.83 3.61
C PHE A 131 -2.19 -6.85 5.01
N ARG A 132 -1.54 -6.09 5.90
CA ARG A 132 -1.99 -5.88 7.27
C ARG A 132 -1.80 -4.41 7.59
N ILE A 133 -2.84 -3.78 8.11
CA ILE A 133 -2.80 -2.37 8.48
C ILE A 133 -3.06 -2.27 9.96
N THR A 134 -2.15 -1.59 10.66
CA THR A 134 -2.18 -1.47 12.11
C THR A 134 -2.16 -0.02 12.55
N HIS A 135 -2.60 0.20 13.77
CA HIS A 135 -2.51 1.49 14.43
C HIS A 135 -2.03 1.25 15.85
N ALA A 136 -0.91 1.85 16.21
CA ALA A 136 -0.30 1.68 17.54
C ALA A 136 -0.19 0.20 17.93
N GLY A 137 0.17 -0.65 16.98
CA GLY A 137 0.32 -2.08 17.21
C GLY A 137 -0.96 -2.89 17.15
N THR A 138 -2.12 -2.25 17.03
CA THR A 138 -3.40 -2.96 16.95
C THR A 138 -3.79 -3.18 15.50
N LEU A 139 -4.13 -4.41 15.14
CA LEU A 139 -4.55 -4.74 13.80
C LEU A 139 -5.92 -4.14 13.50
N LEU A 140 -6.00 -3.34 12.45
CA LEU A 140 -7.25 -2.73 11.99
C LEU A 140 -7.87 -3.49 10.83
N ALA A 141 -7.05 -3.97 9.92
CA ALA A 141 -7.53 -4.66 8.74
C ALA A 141 -6.45 -5.59 8.21
N GLU A 142 -6.87 -6.66 7.57
CA GLU A 142 -5.99 -7.55 6.84
C GLU A 142 -6.74 -8.20 5.70
N GLY A 143 -6.01 -8.68 4.71
CA GLY A 143 -6.61 -9.35 3.58
C GLY A 143 -5.58 -9.77 2.56
N ARG A 144 -6.08 -10.42 1.51
CA ARG A 144 -5.27 -10.79 0.36
C ARG A 144 -5.84 -10.15 -0.88
N ALA A 145 -4.96 -9.76 -1.79
CA ALA A 145 -5.36 -9.11 -3.01
C ALA A 145 -4.67 -9.79 -4.19
N ALA A 146 -5.41 -9.95 -5.26
CA ALA A 146 -4.87 -10.46 -6.52
C ALA A 146 -4.85 -9.32 -7.53
N VAL A 147 -3.72 -9.17 -8.21
CA VAL A 147 -3.49 -8.13 -9.20
C VAL A 147 -3.11 -8.79 -10.51
N MET A 148 -3.77 -8.40 -11.59
CA MET A 148 -3.38 -8.78 -12.94
C MET A 148 -2.53 -7.66 -13.54
N LEU A 149 -1.40 -8.02 -14.10
CA LEU A 149 -0.52 -7.06 -14.74
C LEU A 149 -0.83 -7.03 -16.23
N ARG A 150 -1.02 -5.82 -16.75
CA ARG A 150 -1.31 -5.67 -18.17
C ARG A 150 0.02 -5.72 -18.93
N PRO A 151 0.12 -6.56 -19.98
CA PRO A 151 1.36 -6.58 -20.77
C PRO A 151 1.58 -5.22 -21.42
N ALA A 152 2.83 -4.90 -21.65
CA ALA A 152 3.17 -3.69 -22.37
C ALA A 152 2.65 -3.81 -23.81
N PRO A 153 2.14 -2.73 -24.39
CA PRO A 153 1.68 -2.76 -25.79
C PRO A 153 2.84 -2.96 -26.78
#